data_8810d52e6c0528cd3259c89c28789b8d
#
_entry.id   8810d52e6c0528cd3259c89c28789b8d
#
_cell.length_a   1.000
_cell.length_b   1.000
_cell.length_c   1.000
_cell.angle_alpha   90.00
_cell.angle_beta   90.00
_cell.angle_gamma   90.00
#
_symmetry.space_group_name_H-M   'P 1'
#
loop_
_entity.id
_entity.type
_entity.pdbx_description
1 polymer ?
#
loop_
_entity_poly.entity_id
_entity_poly.type
_entity_poly.pdbx_seq_one_letter_code
_entity_poly.pdbx_strand_id
1 'polypeptide(L)'
;MPTKQRSGKSSSVSKSSSRRPRRSRVAREVLAGLKEAAAFMRGEVALPVRMVHIPNPVDVLAIREKTGLSQVEFALRFGFSARTLQEWEQGRTQPDGAVRAYLTVIGRNPAAVAQALTDV
;
A
#
# COMPACT_ATOMS: atom_id res chain seq x y z
N MET A 1 -6.66 -47.24 11.38
CA MET A 1 -6.97 -46.45 11.35
C MET A 1 -7.13 -45.27 11.32
N PRO A 2 -7.09 -44.99 11.11
CA PRO A 2 -7.33 -43.94 10.71
C PRO A 2 -7.21 -42.70 11.09
N THR A 3 -7.35 -42.66 11.03
CA THR A 3 -7.31 -41.71 11.22
C THR A 3 -7.67 -40.78 11.67
N LYS A 4 -7.92 -40.80 11.90
CA LYS A 4 -8.46 -39.94 12.26
C LYS A 4 -8.23 -39.09 12.94
N GLN A 5 -8.03 -39.15 13.11
CA GLN A 5 -8.09 -38.36 13.71
C GLN A 5 -7.83 -37.28 13.72
N ARG A 6 -7.92 -37.29 13.38
CA ARG A 6 -7.90 -36.33 13.31
C ARG A 6 -8.37 -35.44 13.35
N SER A 7 -8.58 -35.63 13.06
CA SER A 7 -9.19 -34.80 12.96
C SER A 7 -9.46 -34.03 13.67
N GLY A 8 -9.60 -34.34 13.77
CA GLY A 8 -10.22 -33.58 14.48
C GLY A 8 -9.60 -32.73 15.22
N LYS A 9 -8.87 -32.88 15.50
CA LYS A 9 -8.30 -32.07 16.25
C LYS A 9 -8.35 -30.73 15.98
N SER A 10 -8.51 -30.40 14.96
CA SER A 10 -8.64 -29.03 14.60
C SER A 10 -9.70 -28.32 15.38
N SER A 11 -10.66 -29.02 15.80
CA SER A 11 -11.72 -28.39 16.54
C SER A 11 -11.24 -27.78 17.84
N SER A 12 -10.16 -28.27 18.37
CA SER A 12 -9.71 -27.75 19.63
C SER A 12 -9.25 -26.30 19.50
N VAL A 13 -8.80 -25.93 18.34
CA VAL A 13 -8.34 -24.58 18.14
C VAL A 13 -9.47 -23.57 18.34
N SER A 14 -10.61 -23.86 17.79
CA SER A 14 -11.70 -22.93 17.92
C SER A 14 -12.19 -22.84 19.35
N LYS A 15 -12.06 -23.89 20.11
CA LYS A 15 -12.50 -23.84 21.48
C LYS A 15 -11.68 -22.87 22.30
N SER A 16 -10.40 -22.80 22.05
CA SER A 16 -9.60 -21.91 22.84
C SER A 16 -9.97 -20.47 22.60
N SER A 17 -10.42 -20.12 21.42
CA SER A 17 -10.80 -18.74 21.16
C SER A 17 -12.05 -18.37 21.93
N SER A 18 -12.93 -19.30 22.18
CA SER A 18 -14.16 -18.96 22.85
C SER A 18 -13.93 -18.68 24.33
N ARG A 19 -12.80 -19.07 24.86
CA ARG A 19 -12.54 -18.88 26.27
C ARG A 19 -11.97 -17.53 26.60
N ARG A 20 -11.80 -16.66 25.65
CA ARG A 20 -11.30 -15.36 25.96
C ARG A 20 -12.45 -14.39 26.18
N PRO A 21 -12.86 -14.21 27.42
CA PRO A 21 -14.01 -13.36 27.68
C PRO A 21 -13.73 -11.89 27.53
N ARG A 22 -12.50 -11.50 27.73
CA ARG A 22 -12.18 -10.09 27.62
C ARG A 22 -11.13 -9.86 26.59
N ARG A 23 -11.32 -8.85 25.81
CA ARG A 23 -10.35 -8.42 24.87
C ARG A 23 -9.72 -7.14 25.35
N SER A 24 -8.47 -6.95 24.96
CA SER A 24 -7.82 -5.71 25.26
C SER A 24 -8.53 -4.57 24.54
N ARG A 25 -8.28 -3.35 25.00
CA ARG A 25 -8.81 -2.19 24.33
C ARG A 25 -8.37 -2.14 22.88
N VAL A 26 -7.08 -2.45 22.63
CA VAL A 26 -6.55 -2.43 21.28
C VAL A 26 -7.27 -3.44 20.40
N ALA A 27 -7.52 -4.64 20.93
CA ALA A 27 -8.21 -5.66 20.15
C ALA A 27 -9.61 -5.22 19.79
N ARG A 28 -10.30 -4.56 20.72
CA ARG A 28 -11.65 -4.07 20.43
C ARG A 28 -11.63 -2.99 19.38
N GLU A 29 -10.64 -2.10 19.43
CA GLU A 29 -10.53 -1.04 18.45
C GLU A 29 -10.21 -1.58 17.06
N VAL A 30 -9.34 -2.58 16.99
CA VAL A 30 -9.02 -3.21 15.72
C VAL A 30 -10.26 -3.89 15.13
N LEU A 31 -11.01 -4.59 15.95
CA LEU A 31 -12.22 -5.25 15.47
C LEU A 31 -13.25 -4.23 14.98
N ALA A 32 -13.38 -3.11 15.70
CA ALA A 32 -14.30 -2.07 15.26
C ALA A 32 -13.89 -1.51 13.89
N GLY A 33 -12.59 -1.28 13.70
CA GLY A 33 -12.11 -0.81 12.43
C GLY A 33 -12.35 -1.80 11.31
N LEU A 34 -12.14 -3.08 11.59
CA LEU A 34 -12.38 -4.11 10.59
C LEU A 34 -13.87 -4.20 10.21
N LYS A 35 -14.74 -4.03 11.19
CA LYS A 35 -16.17 -4.04 10.90
C LYS A 35 -16.58 -2.87 10.03
N GLU A 36 -16.02 -1.70 10.30
CA GLU A 36 -16.28 -0.54 9.47
C GLU A 36 -15.82 -0.74 8.04
N ALA A 37 -14.61 -1.31 7.89
CA ALA A 37 -14.08 -1.56 6.57
C ALA A 37 -14.95 -2.57 5.82
N ALA A 38 -15.39 -3.62 6.51
CA ALA A 38 -16.24 -4.62 5.89
C ALA A 38 -17.58 -4.02 5.48
N ALA A 39 -18.16 -3.18 6.32
CA ALA A 39 -19.41 -2.53 6.00
C ALA A 39 -19.26 -1.62 4.77
N PHE A 40 -18.15 -0.90 4.71
CA PHE A 40 -17.88 -0.06 3.54
C PHE A 40 -17.80 -0.90 2.27
N MET A 41 -17.10 -2.03 2.35
CA MET A 41 -16.94 -2.89 1.18
C MET A 41 -18.26 -3.49 0.73
N ARG A 42 -19.22 -3.62 1.64
CA ARG A 42 -20.55 -4.08 1.29
C ARG A 42 -21.47 -2.94 0.83
N GLY A 43 -20.98 -1.71 0.86
CA GLY A 43 -21.78 -0.56 0.47
C GLY A 43 -22.76 -0.08 1.52
N GLU A 44 -22.57 -0.52 2.76
CA GLU A 44 -23.49 -0.16 3.85
C GLU A 44 -23.14 1.17 4.49
N VAL A 45 -21.89 1.57 4.40
CA VAL A 45 -21.43 2.80 5.02
C VAL A 45 -20.60 3.56 4.00
N ALA A 46 -20.83 4.84 3.88
CA ALA A 46 -20.03 5.70 3.02
C ALA A 46 -18.88 6.26 3.84
N LEU A 47 -17.66 6.01 3.41
CA LEU A 47 -16.50 6.60 4.04
C LEU A 47 -16.22 7.95 3.41
N PRO A 48 -15.70 8.90 4.20
CA PRO A 48 -15.40 10.24 3.66
C PRO A 48 -14.23 10.25 2.71
N VAL A 49 -13.42 9.18 2.69
CA VAL A 49 -12.21 9.12 1.87
C VAL A 49 -12.35 7.98 0.89
N ARG A 50 -12.02 8.25 -0.36
CA ARG A 50 -12.01 7.20 -1.36
C ARG A 50 -10.84 6.27 -1.15
N MET A 51 -11.05 5.00 -1.49
CA MET A 51 -9.94 4.06 -1.55
C MET A 51 -9.01 4.47 -2.68
N VAL A 52 -7.72 4.47 -2.40
CA VAL A 52 -6.73 4.78 -3.43
C VAL A 52 -6.37 3.51 -4.18
N HIS A 53 -6.01 3.69 -5.44
CA HIS A 53 -5.49 2.62 -6.25
C HIS A 53 -4.06 2.94 -6.61
N ILE A 54 -3.14 2.09 -6.20
CA ILE A 54 -1.73 2.28 -6.50
C ILE A 54 -1.36 1.32 -7.63
N PRO A 55 -0.99 1.85 -8.79
CA PRO A 55 -0.64 0.99 -9.91
C PRO A 55 0.52 0.05 -9.58
N ASN A 56 0.49 -1.13 -10.17
CA ASN A 56 1.54 -2.11 -10.00
C ASN A 56 1.62 -2.96 -11.27
N PRO A 57 2.64 -2.81 -12.08
CA PRO A 57 3.78 -1.93 -11.91
C PRO A 57 3.51 -0.51 -12.36
N VAL A 58 4.48 0.38 -12.14
CA VAL A 58 4.47 1.69 -12.74
C VAL A 58 5.58 1.76 -13.78
N ASP A 59 5.36 2.55 -14.80
CA ASP A 59 6.37 2.76 -15.84
C ASP A 59 7.18 4.00 -15.48
N VAL A 60 8.27 3.79 -14.77
CA VAL A 60 9.08 4.89 -14.26
C VAL A 60 9.68 5.71 -15.40
N LEU A 61 10.13 5.06 -16.44
CA LEU A 61 10.70 5.75 -17.58
C LEU A 61 9.68 6.67 -18.23
N ALA A 62 8.47 6.19 -18.46
CA ALA A 62 7.43 6.99 -19.07
C ALA A 62 7.08 8.20 -18.21
N ILE A 63 7.03 8.00 -16.90
CA ILE A 63 6.75 9.10 -15.98
C ILE A 63 7.83 10.17 -16.09
N ARG A 64 9.08 9.76 -16.09
CA ARG A 64 10.18 10.71 -16.21
C ARG A 64 10.15 11.42 -17.56
N GLU A 65 9.91 10.69 -18.62
CA GLU A 65 9.90 11.29 -19.97
C GLU A 65 8.82 12.36 -20.10
N LYS A 66 7.71 12.17 -19.42
CA LYS A 66 6.65 13.19 -19.44
C LYS A 66 7.11 14.49 -18.81
N THR A 67 8.04 14.46 -17.88
CA THR A 67 8.55 15.67 -17.26
C THR A 67 9.60 16.38 -18.10
N GLY A 68 10.18 15.67 -19.06
CA GLY A 68 11.26 16.23 -19.87
C GLY A 68 12.59 16.33 -19.15
N LEU A 69 12.72 15.71 -17.98
CA LEU A 69 13.94 15.80 -17.18
C LEU A 69 14.83 14.59 -17.43
N SER A 70 16.14 14.81 -17.28
CA SER A 70 17.10 13.72 -17.30
C SER A 70 16.97 12.89 -16.02
N GLN A 71 17.64 11.74 -15.99
CA GLN A 71 17.63 10.92 -14.77
C GLN A 71 18.17 11.69 -13.58
N VAL A 72 19.27 12.41 -13.77
CA VAL A 72 19.87 13.17 -12.67
C VAL A 72 18.96 14.30 -12.22
N GLU A 73 18.38 15.02 -13.18
CA GLU A 73 17.48 16.11 -12.85
C GLU A 73 16.23 15.64 -12.14
N PHE A 74 15.67 14.54 -12.62
CA PHE A 74 14.47 13.98 -12.00
C PHE A 74 14.76 13.54 -10.57
N ALA A 75 15.90 12.84 -10.39
CA ALA A 75 16.29 12.37 -9.08
C ALA A 75 16.47 13.53 -8.11
N LEU A 76 17.16 14.58 -8.53
CA LEU A 76 17.37 15.74 -7.68
C LEU A 76 16.07 16.44 -7.34
N ARG A 77 15.20 16.59 -8.33
CA ARG A 77 13.95 17.33 -8.12
C ARG A 77 13.00 16.61 -7.19
N PHE A 78 12.93 15.29 -7.29
CA PHE A 78 11.92 14.53 -6.57
C PHE A 78 12.48 13.67 -5.45
N GLY A 79 13.78 13.76 -5.17
CA GLY A 79 14.34 13.13 -3.99
C GLY A 79 14.75 11.69 -4.14
N PHE A 80 15.10 11.26 -5.35
CA PHE A 80 15.59 9.90 -5.57
C PHE A 80 17.09 9.90 -5.80
N SER A 81 17.73 8.73 -5.75
CA SER A 81 19.07 8.61 -6.24
C SER A 81 18.99 8.27 -7.73
N ALA A 82 19.91 8.85 -8.51
CA ALA A 82 19.93 8.59 -9.95
C ALA A 82 20.15 7.11 -10.24
N ARG A 83 20.96 6.44 -9.41
CA ARG A 83 21.22 5.03 -9.59
C ARG A 83 19.98 4.19 -9.37
N THR A 84 19.23 4.49 -8.32
CA THR A 84 17.99 3.78 -8.03
C THR A 84 17.00 3.97 -9.17
N LEU A 85 16.89 5.21 -9.65
CA LEU A 85 16.01 5.51 -10.77
C LEU A 85 16.40 4.71 -12.00
N GLN A 86 17.68 4.63 -12.27
CA GLN A 86 18.18 3.86 -13.41
C GLN A 86 17.83 2.39 -13.28
N GLU A 87 17.97 1.84 -12.10
CA GLU A 87 17.63 0.44 -11.87
C GLU A 87 16.15 0.17 -12.09
N TRP A 88 15.30 1.08 -11.65
CA TRP A 88 13.87 0.94 -11.88
C TRP A 88 13.54 1.02 -13.37
N GLU A 89 14.16 1.96 -14.08
CA GLU A 89 13.90 2.12 -15.50
C GLU A 89 14.37 0.93 -16.31
N GLN A 90 15.42 0.27 -15.84
CA GLN A 90 15.94 -0.92 -16.52
C GLN A 90 15.27 -2.20 -16.06
N GLY A 91 14.37 -2.12 -15.10
CA GLY A 91 13.65 -3.28 -14.61
C GLY A 91 14.43 -4.18 -13.69
N ARG A 92 15.56 -3.70 -13.17
CA ARG A 92 16.39 -4.52 -12.28
C ARG A 92 15.77 -4.65 -10.90
N THR A 93 15.17 -3.60 -10.42
CA THR A 93 14.46 -3.60 -9.15
C THR A 93 13.12 -2.89 -9.36
N GLN A 94 12.22 -3.08 -8.41
CA GLN A 94 10.89 -2.49 -8.49
C GLN A 94 10.70 -1.56 -7.30
N PRO A 95 10.07 -0.40 -7.51
CA PRO A 95 9.74 0.46 -6.37
C PRO A 95 8.65 -0.18 -5.52
N ASP A 96 8.68 0.08 -4.24
CA ASP A 96 7.64 -0.43 -3.35
C ASP A 96 6.35 0.38 -3.49
N GLY A 97 5.33 -0.01 -2.73
CA GLY A 97 4.01 0.59 -2.87
C GLY A 97 3.97 2.08 -2.63
N ALA A 98 4.68 2.55 -1.59
CA ALA A 98 4.69 3.98 -1.28
C ALA A 98 5.38 4.76 -2.38
N VAL A 99 6.46 4.24 -2.91
CA VAL A 99 7.19 4.92 -3.99
C VAL A 99 6.38 4.89 -5.27
N ARG A 100 5.68 3.78 -5.54
CA ARG A 100 4.80 3.72 -6.72
C ARG A 100 3.71 4.78 -6.63
N ALA A 101 3.14 4.98 -5.44
CA ALA A 101 2.14 6.02 -5.25
C ALA A 101 2.72 7.40 -5.53
N TYR A 102 3.91 7.65 -5.01
CA TYR A 102 4.60 8.92 -5.22
C TYR A 102 4.89 9.16 -6.70
N LEU A 103 5.40 8.13 -7.39
CA LEU A 103 5.68 8.23 -8.81
C LEU A 103 4.40 8.50 -9.61
N THR A 104 3.30 7.89 -9.22
CA THR A 104 2.03 8.12 -9.88
C THR A 104 1.59 9.58 -9.74
N VAL A 105 1.75 10.15 -8.55
CA VAL A 105 1.41 11.55 -8.33
C VAL A 105 2.30 12.45 -9.17
N ILE A 106 3.60 12.16 -9.21
CA ILE A 106 4.52 12.92 -10.06
C ILE A 106 4.07 12.86 -11.52
N GLY A 107 3.68 11.68 -11.97
CA GLY A 107 3.27 11.53 -13.36
C GLY A 107 2.02 12.32 -13.69
N ARG A 108 1.14 12.50 -12.73
CA ARG A 108 -0.11 13.20 -12.96
C ARG A 108 0.02 14.71 -12.82
N ASN A 109 0.84 15.15 -11.87
CA ASN A 109 0.96 16.58 -11.61
C ASN A 109 2.34 16.89 -11.08
N PRO A 110 3.36 16.84 -11.95
CA PRO A 110 4.73 17.08 -11.50
C PRO A 110 4.94 18.49 -10.96
N ALA A 111 4.23 19.47 -11.49
CA ALA A 111 4.39 20.83 -11.04
C ALA A 111 3.95 21.00 -9.59
N ALA A 112 2.83 20.39 -9.22
CA ALA A 112 2.34 20.47 -7.85
C ALA A 112 3.30 19.80 -6.87
N VAL A 113 3.87 18.68 -7.26
CA VAL A 113 4.82 17.97 -6.39
C VAL A 113 6.07 18.81 -6.23
N ALA A 114 6.61 19.34 -7.31
CA ALA A 114 7.81 20.15 -7.25
C ALA A 114 7.58 21.38 -6.38
N GLN A 115 6.43 22.02 -6.51
CA GLN A 115 6.10 23.19 -5.71
C GLN A 115 5.98 22.83 -4.24
N ALA A 116 5.33 21.70 -3.94
CA ALA A 116 5.17 21.27 -2.55
C ALA A 116 6.51 20.99 -1.88
N LEU A 117 7.46 20.47 -2.63
CA LEU A 117 8.77 20.16 -2.08
C LEU A 117 9.68 21.40 -2.00
N THR A 118 9.34 22.44 -2.70
CA THR A 118 10.14 23.65 -2.73
C THR A 118 9.68 24.66 -1.68
N ASP A 119 8.41 24.67 -1.38
CA ASP A 119 7.80 25.64 -0.48
C ASP A 119 8.00 25.22 0.98
N VAL A 120 9.20 25.26 1.48
CA VAL A 120 9.45 24.87 2.88
C VAL A 120 10.01 26.01 3.67
#